data_9e3b649fc13bd0aaf1594c32252b8c0f
#
_entry.id   9e3b649fc13bd0aaf1594c32252b8c0f
#
_cell.length_a   1.000
_cell.length_b   1.000
_cell.length_c   1.000
_cell.angle_alpha   90.00
_cell.angle_beta   90.00
_cell.angle_gamma   90.00
#
_symmetry.space_group_name_H-M   'P 1'
#
loop_
_entity.id
_entity.type
_entity.pdbx_description
1 polymer ?
#
loop_
_entity_poly.entity_id
_entity_poly.type
_entity_poly.pdbx_seq_one_letter_code
_entity_poly.pdbx_strand_id
1 'polypeptide(L)'
;MKKIITTILASLALCAVFTLSADITSAADAVELTPEYATSNGASVYDMTGGSYDTMSTFNSGDTITISSSTPIAHLYIAWNNKTVSPWTLTLEDGSAQECGTNGYLHEYVKLDKPSTKAVINIKADGMKICKLYAFGEGDVPSWVQQWNPPCDETDILLVSTHADDEQLFFGGIIPYYAGELGLKVQVAYYTNYWNGANIREHEKLDGLWTVGVRNISVNGDFDDIYATSLEAAKEVYSYNDTVAFMTELIRRFKPLVLVGQDLNGEYGHGGHMITSSAICDAVNVSADAASYPESADKYGTYDVPKTYLHLYPENQINLDCRRALSRFGGKTVLEVAADGYLQHASQQWCWFYVSDDYQYSCAKFGLYRSTVGADTGNDILENVVTYEEQARIKAEEESSRQAESESESIAQSIAESEAQNESESESAAILAEQKASSRSRAIITVVIAVVVIVILLFVYIIVRNNLRNSHRRKTRKIR
;
A
#
# COMPACT_ATOMS: atom_id res chain seq x y z
N MET A 1 2.22 -38.03 -26.46
CA MET A 1 2.20 -38.05 -24.98
C MET A 1 3.59 -38.01 -24.32
N LYS A 2 4.58 -38.85 -24.62
CA LYS A 2 5.91 -38.80 -23.95
C LYS A 2 6.69 -37.49 -24.18
N LYS A 3 6.60 -36.84 -25.32
CA LYS A 3 7.31 -35.56 -25.62
C LYS A 3 6.67 -34.34 -24.93
N ILE A 4 5.37 -34.36 -24.66
CA ILE A 4 4.65 -33.26 -23.98
C ILE A 4 4.95 -33.27 -22.49
N ILE A 5 5.08 -34.46 -21.87
CA ILE A 5 5.42 -34.61 -20.45
C ILE A 5 6.85 -34.12 -20.18
N THR A 6 7.78 -34.33 -21.12
CA THR A 6 9.17 -33.88 -20.97
C THR A 6 9.31 -32.35 -21.07
N THR A 7 8.44 -31.68 -21.84
CA THR A 7 8.46 -30.22 -21.97
C THR A 7 7.84 -29.53 -20.74
N ILE A 8 6.80 -30.11 -20.15
CA ILE A 8 6.18 -29.58 -18.92
C ILE A 8 7.11 -29.76 -17.69
N LEU A 9 7.81 -30.89 -17.60
CA LEU A 9 8.80 -31.10 -16.55
C LEU A 9 10.05 -30.19 -16.70
N ALA A 10 10.43 -29.82 -17.93
CA ALA A 10 11.51 -28.87 -18.15
C ALA A 10 11.11 -27.42 -17.81
N SER A 11 9.84 -27.04 -18.00
CA SER A 11 9.33 -25.71 -17.63
C SER A 11 9.17 -25.56 -16.09
N LEU A 12 8.78 -26.61 -15.38
CA LEU A 12 8.70 -26.63 -13.92
C LEU A 12 10.10 -26.66 -13.25
N ALA A 13 11.11 -27.23 -13.90
CA ALA A 13 12.49 -27.21 -13.41
C ALA A 13 13.18 -25.84 -13.64
N LEU A 14 12.72 -25.03 -14.58
CA LEU A 14 13.29 -23.70 -14.86
C LEU A 14 12.70 -22.61 -13.94
N CYS A 15 11.52 -22.82 -13.34
CA CYS A 15 10.94 -21.92 -12.33
C CYS A 15 11.53 -22.12 -10.91
N ALA A 16 12.28 -23.19 -10.67
CA ALA A 16 12.81 -23.53 -9.34
C ALA A 16 14.28 -23.12 -9.12
N VAL A 17 14.93 -22.38 -10.03
CA VAL A 17 16.35 -22.03 -9.93
C VAL A 17 16.61 -20.52 -9.98
N PHE A 18 15.59 -19.66 -9.88
CA PHE A 18 15.77 -18.24 -9.60
C PHE A 18 15.28 -17.86 -8.19
N THR A 19 15.69 -18.62 -7.16
CA THR A 19 16.01 -17.98 -5.90
C THR A 19 17.37 -17.32 -6.09
N LEU A 20 17.40 -16.14 -6.71
CA LEU A 20 18.47 -15.21 -6.45
C LEU A 20 18.46 -14.98 -4.93
N SER A 21 19.40 -15.60 -4.23
CA SER A 21 19.93 -15.02 -3.01
C SER A 21 20.51 -13.68 -3.44
N ALA A 22 19.68 -12.62 -3.45
CA ALA A 22 20.22 -11.32 -3.25
C ALA A 22 20.89 -11.44 -1.88
N ASP A 23 22.21 -11.54 -1.85
CA ASP A 23 22.97 -11.13 -0.70
C ASP A 23 22.51 -9.70 -0.44
N ILE A 24 21.58 -9.55 0.51
CA ILE A 24 21.29 -8.25 1.12
C ILE A 24 22.58 -7.97 1.89
N THR A 25 23.56 -7.39 1.20
CA THR A 25 24.62 -6.68 1.87
C THR A 25 23.90 -5.56 2.58
N SER A 26 23.65 -5.73 3.90
CA SER A 26 23.22 -4.64 4.77
C SER A 26 24.17 -3.48 4.47
N ALA A 27 23.62 -2.34 4.05
CA ALA A 27 24.41 -1.14 3.93
C ALA A 27 25.10 -0.91 5.29
N ALA A 28 26.31 -0.40 5.27
CA ALA A 28 26.97 -0.03 6.52
C ALA A 28 26.15 1.06 7.22
N ASP A 29 26.12 1.03 8.55
CA ASP A 29 25.44 2.07 9.32
C ASP A 29 26.01 3.45 8.99
N ALA A 30 25.13 4.42 8.77
CA ALA A 30 25.54 5.81 8.56
C ALA A 30 26.08 6.40 9.86
N VAL A 31 27.25 7.00 9.77
CA VAL A 31 27.88 7.65 10.92
C VAL A 31 27.27 9.05 11.10
N GLU A 32 26.85 9.38 12.32
CA GLU A 32 26.49 10.74 12.70
C GLU A 32 27.73 11.63 12.59
N LEU A 33 27.61 12.72 11.86
CA LEU A 33 28.71 13.67 11.60
C LEU A 33 28.69 14.82 12.62
N THR A 34 29.82 15.43 12.83
CA THR A 34 29.99 16.67 13.62
C THR A 34 30.42 17.80 12.69
N PRO A 35 29.53 18.31 11.80
CA PRO A 35 29.90 19.33 10.86
C PRO A 35 30.05 20.70 11.53
N GLU A 36 30.70 21.62 10.84
CA GLU A 36 30.67 23.04 11.18
C GLU A 36 29.36 23.65 10.64
N TYR A 37 28.67 24.39 11.51
CA TYR A 37 27.46 25.13 11.16
C TYR A 37 27.71 26.62 11.17
N ALA A 38 27.17 27.35 10.19
CA ALA A 38 27.15 28.79 10.15
C ALA A 38 25.79 29.34 9.75
N THR A 39 25.25 30.28 10.50
CA THR A 39 23.96 30.92 10.25
C THR A 39 24.15 32.33 9.70
N SER A 40 23.39 32.72 8.65
CA SER A 40 23.52 34.04 8.03
C SER A 40 23.05 35.17 8.93
N ASN A 41 22.11 34.92 9.82
CA ASN A 41 21.51 35.91 10.73
C ASN A 41 22.13 35.92 12.14
N GLY A 42 23.17 35.11 12.39
CA GLY A 42 23.81 35.00 13.70
C GLY A 42 23.02 34.23 14.76
N ALA A 43 21.98 33.45 14.35
CA ALA A 43 21.25 32.57 15.25
C ALA A 43 22.17 31.54 15.89
N SER A 44 21.85 31.13 17.13
CA SER A 44 22.66 30.23 17.94
C SER A 44 22.71 28.83 17.33
N VAL A 45 23.90 28.36 16.98
CA VAL A 45 24.10 26.97 16.52
C VAL A 45 23.79 25.99 17.64
N TYR A 46 24.15 26.29 18.88
CA TYR A 46 23.91 25.42 20.04
C TYR A 46 22.43 25.14 20.23
N ASP A 47 21.55 26.14 20.03
CA ASP A 47 20.11 25.99 20.27
C ASP A 47 19.42 25.05 19.26
N MET A 48 20.06 24.74 18.14
CA MET A 48 19.58 23.80 17.12
C MET A 48 20.42 22.52 17.01
N THR A 49 21.52 22.37 17.76
CA THR A 49 22.37 21.17 17.74
C THR A 49 22.56 20.55 19.12
N GLY A 50 22.07 21.20 20.18
CA GLY A 50 22.18 20.72 21.56
C GLY A 50 21.28 19.56 21.94
N GLY A 51 20.44 19.06 21.04
CA GLY A 51 19.59 17.86 21.25
C GLY A 51 18.33 18.09 22.08
N SER A 52 18.01 19.32 22.50
CA SER A 52 16.80 19.65 23.26
C SER A 52 15.68 20.16 22.34
N TYR A 53 14.42 19.92 22.74
CA TYR A 53 13.25 20.57 22.14
C TYR A 53 12.88 21.90 22.78
N ASP A 54 13.49 22.25 23.93
CA ASP A 54 13.22 23.48 24.68
C ASP A 54 13.99 24.69 24.12
N THR A 55 15.06 24.42 23.37
CA THR A 55 15.88 25.48 22.73
C THR A 55 15.68 25.44 21.22
N MET A 56 15.70 26.60 20.59
CA MET A 56 15.50 26.70 19.14
C MET A 56 16.12 27.94 18.56
N SER A 57 16.60 27.83 17.32
CA SER A 57 17.03 28.95 16.52
C SER A 57 15.95 29.36 15.52
N THR A 58 15.72 30.69 15.40
CA THR A 58 14.68 31.27 14.54
C THR A 58 15.31 31.87 13.29
N PHE A 59 14.67 31.64 12.15
CA PHE A 59 15.08 32.07 10.83
C PHE A 59 13.92 32.72 10.08
N ASN A 60 14.22 33.64 9.19
CA ASN A 60 13.26 34.31 8.32
C ASN A 60 13.59 34.03 6.84
N SER A 61 12.67 34.37 5.98
CA SER A 61 12.84 34.23 4.53
C SER A 61 14.14 34.93 4.06
N GLY A 62 14.98 34.20 3.34
CA GLY A 62 16.30 34.62 2.88
C GLY A 62 17.44 34.24 3.82
N ASP A 63 17.18 33.84 5.06
CA ASP A 63 18.22 33.30 5.94
C ASP A 63 18.74 31.96 5.45
N THR A 64 20.01 31.67 5.77
CA THR A 64 20.65 30.40 5.40
C THR A 64 21.36 29.75 6.58
N ILE A 65 21.44 28.41 6.55
CA ILE A 65 22.28 27.63 7.44
C ILE A 65 23.24 26.82 6.57
N THR A 66 24.52 27.12 6.68
CA THR A 66 25.59 26.39 6.00
C THR A 66 26.08 25.24 6.90
N ILE A 67 26.15 24.05 6.35
CA ILE A 67 26.64 22.82 6.99
C ILE A 67 27.87 22.40 6.21
N SER A 68 29.03 22.30 6.87
CA SER A 68 30.29 21.92 6.24
C SER A 68 30.93 20.76 6.99
N SER A 69 31.35 19.73 6.27
CA SER A 69 31.95 18.51 6.85
C SER A 69 33.13 18.04 5.99
N SER A 70 34.14 17.48 6.63
CA SER A 70 35.23 16.76 5.93
C SER A 70 34.80 15.46 5.32
N THR A 71 33.74 14.85 5.88
CA THR A 71 33.09 13.62 5.36
C THR A 71 31.84 14.04 4.60
N PRO A 72 31.57 13.49 3.40
CA PRO A 72 30.35 13.81 2.68
C PRO A 72 29.09 13.55 3.50
N ILE A 73 28.19 14.54 3.55
CA ILE A 73 26.86 14.47 4.15
C ILE A 73 25.96 13.79 3.15
N ALA A 74 25.24 12.74 3.56
CA ALA A 74 24.28 12.03 2.75
C ALA A 74 22.85 12.20 3.26
N HIS A 75 22.67 12.48 4.57
CA HIS A 75 21.37 12.63 5.18
C HIS A 75 21.35 13.77 6.20
N LEU A 76 20.20 14.42 6.30
CA LEU A 76 19.87 15.37 7.36
C LEU A 76 18.63 14.91 8.11
N TYR A 77 18.57 15.19 9.40
CA TYR A 77 17.36 15.06 10.20
C TYR A 77 17.13 16.37 10.95
N ILE A 78 15.92 16.93 10.78
CA ILE A 78 15.56 18.25 11.29
C ILE A 78 14.30 18.11 12.14
N ALA A 79 14.33 18.57 13.39
CA ALA A 79 13.14 18.82 14.18
C ALA A 79 12.83 20.32 14.13
N TRP A 80 11.75 20.66 13.46
CA TRP A 80 11.20 22.01 13.39
C TRP A 80 10.37 22.32 14.65
N ASN A 81 10.13 23.58 14.98
CA ASN A 81 9.22 23.97 16.06
C ASN A 81 8.15 24.97 15.58
N ASN A 82 7.41 24.53 14.56
CA ASN A 82 6.35 25.30 13.92
C ASN A 82 5.09 24.44 13.76
N LYS A 83 3.91 25.00 14.09
CA LYS A 83 2.62 24.32 13.84
C LYS A 83 2.49 23.88 12.39
N THR A 84 3.02 24.68 11.48
CA THR A 84 3.11 24.37 10.04
C THR A 84 4.52 24.62 9.56
N VAL A 85 5.19 23.62 9.05
CA VAL A 85 6.51 23.71 8.44
C VAL A 85 6.34 24.12 6.97
N SER A 86 6.96 25.23 6.59
CA SER A 86 6.92 25.73 5.21
C SER A 86 8.02 25.08 4.37
N PRO A 87 7.80 24.90 3.04
CA PRO A 87 8.84 24.43 2.14
C PRO A 87 10.10 25.30 2.19
N TRP A 88 11.25 24.64 2.04
CA TRP A 88 12.58 25.24 2.03
C TRP A 88 13.43 24.57 0.94
N THR A 89 14.64 25.04 0.69
CA THR A 89 15.52 24.49 -0.35
C THR A 89 16.86 24.10 0.24
N LEU A 90 17.34 22.90 -0.07
CA LEU A 90 18.71 22.46 0.19
C LEU A 90 19.57 22.68 -1.04
N THR A 91 20.68 23.43 -0.93
CA THR A 91 21.65 23.64 -2.01
C THR A 91 22.95 22.95 -1.67
N LEU A 92 23.52 22.18 -2.57
CA LEU A 92 24.77 21.44 -2.39
C LEU A 92 25.96 22.25 -2.90
N GLU A 93 27.18 21.76 -2.65
CA GLU A 93 28.45 22.46 -3.00
C GLU A 93 28.57 22.76 -4.51
N ASP A 94 28.05 21.89 -5.37
CA ASP A 94 28.09 22.07 -6.82
C ASP A 94 26.97 22.96 -7.38
N GLY A 95 26.17 23.55 -6.51
CA GLY A 95 25.05 24.43 -6.85
C GLY A 95 23.73 23.68 -7.21
N SER A 96 23.70 22.35 -7.19
CA SER A 96 22.44 21.63 -7.32
C SER A 96 21.53 21.90 -6.12
N ALA A 97 20.22 21.97 -6.34
CA ALA A 97 19.24 22.28 -5.31
C ALA A 97 18.10 21.26 -5.32
N GLN A 98 17.64 20.88 -4.12
CA GLN A 98 16.47 20.03 -3.92
C GLN A 98 15.46 20.76 -3.03
N GLU A 99 14.16 20.59 -3.32
CA GLU A 99 13.09 21.16 -2.53
C GLU A 99 12.74 20.22 -1.37
N CYS A 100 12.59 20.77 -0.17
CA CYS A 100 12.37 20.07 1.09
C CYS A 100 11.19 20.72 1.84
N GLY A 101 10.73 20.09 2.93
CA GLY A 101 9.64 20.62 3.75
C GLY A 101 8.26 20.57 3.11
N THR A 102 8.10 19.95 1.94
CA THR A 102 6.84 19.93 1.17
C THR A 102 5.72 19.18 1.86
N ASN A 103 6.04 18.24 2.75
CA ASN A 103 5.07 17.50 3.55
C ASN A 103 4.63 18.25 4.81
N GLY A 104 5.33 19.30 5.20
CA GLY A 104 5.04 20.08 6.41
C GLY A 104 5.32 19.34 7.72
N TYR A 105 6.13 18.28 7.71
CA TYR A 105 6.37 17.45 8.90
C TYR A 105 7.26 18.16 9.93
N LEU A 106 6.85 18.04 11.19
CA LEU A 106 7.57 18.59 12.33
C LEU A 106 8.95 17.94 12.49
N HIS A 107 9.04 16.63 12.27
CA HIS A 107 10.28 15.87 12.20
C HIS A 107 10.52 15.45 10.76
N GLU A 108 11.55 16.00 10.16
CA GLU A 108 11.84 15.85 8.74
C GLU A 108 13.17 15.12 8.52
N TYR A 109 13.11 14.01 7.80
CA TYR A 109 14.28 13.34 7.26
C TYR A 109 14.49 13.75 5.81
N VAL A 110 15.72 14.11 5.46
CA VAL A 110 16.12 14.49 4.11
C VAL A 110 17.29 13.62 3.67
N LYS A 111 17.08 12.81 2.65
CA LYS A 111 18.16 12.17 1.92
C LYS A 111 18.64 13.14 0.83
N LEU A 112 19.94 13.43 0.79
CA LEU A 112 20.51 14.25 -0.24
C LEU A 112 20.51 13.49 -1.57
N ASP A 113 20.20 14.17 -2.68
CA ASP A 113 20.25 13.58 -4.02
C ASP A 113 21.63 13.01 -4.35
N LYS A 114 22.67 13.58 -3.76
CA LYS A 114 24.05 13.06 -3.78
C LYS A 114 24.80 13.51 -2.53
N PRO A 115 25.74 12.70 -2.01
CA PRO A 115 26.59 13.10 -0.89
C PRO A 115 27.39 14.37 -1.22
N SER A 116 27.52 15.28 -0.26
CA SER A 116 28.21 16.56 -0.43
C SER A 116 28.95 16.97 0.83
N THR A 117 30.15 17.55 0.71
CA THR A 117 30.91 18.11 1.85
C THR A 117 30.33 19.41 2.33
N LYS A 118 29.45 20.05 1.56
CA LYS A 118 28.76 21.27 1.93
C LYS A 118 27.28 21.20 1.52
N ALA A 119 26.40 21.56 2.46
CA ALA A 119 24.98 21.72 2.23
C ALA A 119 24.51 23.06 2.82
N VAL A 120 23.57 23.72 2.14
CA VAL A 120 23.03 25.01 2.59
C VAL A 120 21.50 24.87 2.64
N ILE A 121 20.93 25.01 3.84
CA ILE A 121 19.50 25.16 4.06
C ILE A 121 19.13 26.60 3.74
N ASN A 122 18.23 26.82 2.78
CA ASN A 122 17.73 28.13 2.42
C ASN A 122 16.28 28.26 2.90
N ILE A 123 16.05 29.15 3.85
CA ILE A 123 14.74 29.39 4.46
C ILE A 123 13.89 30.26 3.52
N LYS A 124 12.63 29.86 3.32
CA LYS A 124 11.70 30.51 2.39
C LYS A 124 10.56 31.26 3.07
N ALA A 125 10.36 31.04 4.37
CA ALA A 125 9.29 31.67 5.15
C ALA A 125 9.82 32.31 6.43
N ASP A 126 9.12 33.32 6.94
CA ASP A 126 9.47 33.96 8.18
C ASP A 126 9.09 33.12 9.40
N GLY A 127 9.88 33.24 10.48
CA GLY A 127 9.61 32.62 11.76
C GLY A 127 9.80 31.11 11.79
N MET A 128 10.57 30.54 10.86
CA MET A 128 10.93 29.12 10.89
C MET A 128 11.89 28.85 12.07
N LYS A 129 11.58 27.81 12.85
CA LYS A 129 12.33 27.48 14.06
C LYS A 129 12.87 26.05 13.98
N ILE A 130 14.14 25.87 14.31
CA ILE A 130 14.81 24.55 14.37
C ILE A 130 15.24 24.27 15.80
N CYS A 131 14.78 23.12 16.36
CA CYS A 131 15.20 22.63 17.67
C CYS A 131 16.38 21.66 17.54
N LYS A 132 16.34 20.76 16.53
CA LYS A 132 17.38 19.75 16.33
C LYS A 132 17.76 19.67 14.86
N LEU A 133 19.07 19.60 14.60
CA LEU A 133 19.62 19.43 13.28
C LEU A 133 20.80 18.45 13.36
N TYR A 134 20.66 17.31 12.70
CA TYR A 134 21.66 16.26 12.62
C TYR A 134 22.06 16.03 11.17
N ALA A 135 23.31 15.65 10.96
CA ALA A 135 23.84 15.26 9.66
C ALA A 135 24.50 13.89 9.75
N PHE A 136 24.31 13.07 8.72
CA PHE A 136 24.86 11.71 8.66
C PHE A 136 25.60 11.50 7.34
N GLY A 137 26.62 10.64 7.38
CA GLY A 137 27.31 10.14 6.21
C GLY A 137 26.47 9.12 5.42
N GLU A 138 27.09 8.45 4.45
CA GLU A 138 26.45 7.39 3.67
C GLU A 138 26.18 6.15 4.54
N GLY A 139 25.11 5.43 4.24
CA GLY A 139 24.69 4.21 4.94
C GLY A 139 23.26 4.28 5.45
N ASP A 140 22.87 3.29 6.25
CA ASP A 140 21.55 3.26 6.89
C ASP A 140 21.57 4.14 8.14
N VAL A 141 20.70 5.16 8.19
CA VAL A 141 20.61 6.05 9.35
C VAL A 141 20.17 5.29 10.61
N PRO A 142 20.57 5.74 11.81
CA PRO A 142 20.17 5.12 13.06
C PRO A 142 18.65 4.97 13.17
N SER A 143 18.18 3.91 13.82
CA SER A 143 16.75 3.57 13.94
C SER A 143 15.88 4.64 14.61
N TRP A 144 16.47 5.56 15.37
CA TRP A 144 15.78 6.68 15.99
C TRP A 144 15.50 7.84 15.03
N VAL A 145 16.15 7.89 13.83
CA VAL A 145 15.89 8.88 12.79
C VAL A 145 14.54 8.58 12.14
N GLN A 146 13.57 9.45 12.38
CA GLN A 146 12.20 9.25 11.97
C GLN A 146 12.01 9.56 10.48
N GLN A 147 11.54 8.56 9.74
CA GLN A 147 11.24 8.63 8.31
C GLN A 147 9.73 8.43 8.11
N TRP A 148 8.98 9.49 8.32
CA TRP A 148 7.52 9.44 8.31
C TRP A 148 6.94 9.27 6.91
N ASN A 149 6.02 8.31 6.78
CA ASN A 149 5.11 8.23 5.66
C ASN A 149 3.96 9.24 5.84
N PRO A 150 3.30 9.67 4.75
CA PRO A 150 2.05 10.41 4.84
C PRO A 150 1.00 9.68 5.70
N PRO A 151 -0.04 10.40 6.20
CA PRO A 151 -1.20 9.75 6.78
C PRO A 151 -1.78 8.71 5.82
N CYS A 152 -2.36 7.64 6.37
CA CYS A 152 -2.98 6.59 5.55
C CYS A 152 -4.14 7.15 4.70
N ASP A 153 -4.33 6.60 3.50
CA ASP A 153 -5.56 6.84 2.72
C ASP A 153 -6.71 5.93 3.21
N GLU A 154 -6.36 4.69 3.56
CA GLU A 154 -7.22 3.68 4.17
C GLU A 154 -6.43 3.00 5.30
N THR A 155 -7.09 2.69 6.41
CA THR A 155 -6.39 2.17 7.59
C THR A 155 -7.08 0.94 8.18
N ASP A 156 -6.29 -0.03 8.59
CA ASP A 156 -6.82 -1.21 9.29
C ASP A 156 -7.35 -0.81 10.67
N ILE A 157 -6.62 0.08 11.37
CA ILE A 157 -6.99 0.57 12.69
C ILE A 157 -6.83 2.09 12.73
N LEU A 158 -7.92 2.81 13.01
CA LEU A 158 -7.88 4.21 13.42
C LEU A 158 -7.96 4.29 14.93
N LEU A 159 -6.92 4.80 15.56
CA LEU A 159 -6.87 5.03 16.99
C LEU A 159 -7.01 6.52 17.27
N VAL A 160 -8.01 6.91 18.04
CA VAL A 160 -8.26 8.30 18.41
C VAL A 160 -7.90 8.50 19.87
N SER A 161 -6.81 9.23 20.08
CA SER A 161 -6.29 9.64 21.39
C SER A 161 -6.73 11.06 21.70
N THR A 162 -7.06 11.37 22.93
CA THR A 162 -7.37 12.77 23.32
C THR A 162 -6.07 13.57 23.45
N HIS A 163 -5.12 13.10 24.25
CA HIS A 163 -3.88 13.79 24.52
C HIS A 163 -2.66 13.01 24.01
N ALA A 164 -1.56 13.71 23.85
CA ALA A 164 -0.26 13.07 23.62
C ALA A 164 0.21 12.42 24.93
N ASP A 165 0.40 11.12 24.97
CA ASP A 165 0.71 10.15 26.01
C ASP A 165 -0.39 9.11 26.25
N ASP A 166 -1.68 9.45 26.09
CA ASP A 166 -2.80 8.51 26.21
C ASP A 166 -2.64 7.29 25.27
N GLU A 167 -2.05 7.49 24.09
CA GLU A 167 -1.82 6.42 23.11
C GLU A 167 -0.91 5.32 23.64
N GLN A 168 -0.02 5.64 24.59
CA GLN A 168 0.84 4.65 25.23
C GLN A 168 0.19 4.13 26.53
N LEU A 169 -0.41 5.02 27.31
CA LEU A 169 -0.98 4.69 28.60
C LEU A 169 -2.20 3.77 28.49
N PHE A 170 -3.12 4.07 27.54
CA PHE A 170 -4.42 3.42 27.47
C PHE A 170 -4.58 2.52 26.24
N PHE A 171 -3.80 2.75 25.18
CA PHE A 171 -3.84 1.97 23.95
C PHE A 171 -2.55 1.19 23.69
N GLY A 172 -1.66 1.15 24.67
CA GLY A 172 -0.36 0.44 24.58
C GLY A 172 -0.47 -1.05 24.28
N GLY A 173 -1.63 -1.68 24.50
CA GLY A 173 -1.89 -3.05 24.09
C GLY A 173 -2.11 -3.23 22.58
N ILE A 174 -2.37 -2.14 21.85
CA ILE A 174 -2.69 -2.16 20.41
C ILE A 174 -1.47 -1.82 19.57
N ILE A 175 -0.88 -0.64 19.76
CA ILE A 175 0.04 -0.03 18.83
C ILE A 175 1.30 -0.88 18.60
N PRO A 176 2.04 -1.34 19.62
CA PRO A 176 3.28 -2.09 19.40
C PRO A 176 3.08 -3.39 18.63
N TYR A 177 1.94 -4.05 18.83
CA TYR A 177 1.65 -5.30 18.15
C TYR A 177 1.15 -5.09 16.72
N TYR A 178 0.08 -4.32 16.54
CA TYR A 178 -0.55 -4.19 15.22
C TYR A 178 0.26 -3.30 14.27
N ALA A 179 0.76 -2.16 14.73
CA ALA A 179 1.63 -1.30 13.91
C ALA A 179 3.07 -1.81 13.88
N GLY A 180 3.65 -2.06 15.05
CA GLY A 180 5.07 -2.37 15.20
C GLY A 180 5.44 -3.76 14.70
N GLU A 181 4.84 -4.79 15.27
CA GLU A 181 5.18 -6.19 14.95
C GLU A 181 4.55 -6.66 13.64
N LEU A 182 3.25 -6.43 13.43
CA LEU A 182 2.56 -6.89 12.24
C LEU A 182 2.73 -5.94 11.03
N GLY A 183 3.10 -4.69 11.26
CA GLY A 183 3.28 -3.69 10.20
C GLY A 183 1.98 -3.25 9.53
N LEU A 184 0.84 -3.38 10.23
CA LEU A 184 -0.47 -3.00 9.73
C LEU A 184 -0.60 -1.47 9.61
N LYS A 185 -1.55 -1.02 8.79
CA LYS A 185 -1.88 0.40 8.63
C LYS A 185 -2.63 0.90 9.86
N VAL A 186 -1.90 1.37 10.86
CA VAL A 186 -2.45 2.00 12.07
C VAL A 186 -2.28 3.51 11.95
N GLN A 187 -3.40 4.23 11.84
CA GLN A 187 -3.43 5.69 11.87
C GLN A 187 -3.76 6.16 13.28
N VAL A 188 -2.90 6.99 13.84
CA VAL A 188 -3.18 7.65 15.14
C VAL A 188 -3.66 9.06 14.86
N ALA A 189 -4.77 9.44 15.49
CA ALA A 189 -5.33 10.78 15.49
C ALA A 189 -5.41 11.32 16.91
N TYR A 190 -5.05 12.57 17.11
CA TYR A 190 -5.17 13.26 18.39
C TYR A 190 -6.27 14.30 18.33
N TYR A 191 -7.09 14.38 19.39
CA TYR A 191 -8.13 15.39 19.50
C TYR A 191 -7.53 16.77 19.77
N THR A 192 -6.60 16.85 20.73
CA THR A 192 -5.97 18.11 21.13
C THR A 192 -4.63 18.35 20.44
N ASN A 193 -4.22 19.63 20.39
CA ASN A 193 -2.87 20.05 20.02
C ASN A 193 -2.26 20.91 21.16
N TYR A 194 -0.94 21.15 21.09
CA TYR A 194 -0.18 21.81 22.17
C TYR A 194 0.51 23.09 21.72
N TRP A 195 0.18 23.63 20.55
CA TRP A 195 0.86 24.80 20.01
C TRP A 195 0.64 26.08 20.83
N ASN A 196 -0.42 26.15 21.63
CA ASN A 196 -0.74 27.31 22.46
C ASN A 196 -0.12 27.26 23.87
N GLY A 197 0.77 26.29 24.17
CA GLY A 197 1.36 26.20 25.52
C GLY A 197 2.54 25.24 25.62
N ALA A 198 2.26 23.93 25.54
CA ALA A 198 3.25 22.89 25.79
C ALA A 198 3.70 22.20 24.48
N ASN A 199 4.18 22.99 23.52
CA ASN A 199 4.54 22.50 22.17
C ASN A 199 5.62 21.39 22.17
N ILE A 200 6.38 21.21 23.26
CA ILE A 200 7.28 20.06 23.44
C ILE A 200 6.54 18.73 23.29
N ARG A 201 5.28 18.66 23.71
CA ARG A 201 4.44 17.45 23.61
C ARG A 201 4.16 17.04 22.15
N GLU A 202 4.23 17.99 21.21
CA GLU A 202 4.13 17.70 19.77
C GLU A 202 5.32 16.86 19.27
N HIS A 203 6.51 17.10 19.83
CA HIS A 203 7.70 16.32 19.54
C HIS A 203 7.69 14.97 20.26
N GLU A 204 7.36 14.97 21.56
CA GLU A 204 7.34 13.78 22.39
C GLU A 204 6.39 12.69 21.86
N LYS A 205 5.20 13.06 21.37
CA LYS A 205 4.28 12.10 20.73
C LYS A 205 4.84 11.46 19.47
N LEU A 206 5.58 12.22 18.64
CA LEU A 206 6.23 11.65 17.44
C LEU A 206 7.36 10.70 17.84
N ASP A 207 8.15 11.06 18.87
CA ASP A 207 9.18 10.17 19.40
C ASP A 207 8.56 8.90 19.99
N GLY A 208 7.47 9.01 20.73
CA GLY A 208 6.72 7.89 21.28
C GLY A 208 6.14 6.97 20.22
N LEU A 209 5.42 7.52 19.25
CA LEU A 209 4.83 6.78 18.14
C LEU A 209 5.88 6.05 17.29
N TRP A 210 7.01 6.72 17.01
CA TRP A 210 8.11 6.11 16.26
C TRP A 210 8.73 4.93 17.03
N THR A 211 8.90 5.10 18.34
CA THR A 211 9.45 4.08 19.25
C THR A 211 8.62 2.81 19.25
N VAL A 212 7.29 2.92 19.22
CA VAL A 212 6.37 1.77 19.23
C VAL A 212 6.05 1.22 17.83
N GLY A 213 6.68 1.75 16.78
CA GLY A 213 6.59 1.18 15.43
C GLY A 213 5.57 1.82 14.50
N VAL A 214 4.92 2.92 14.87
CA VAL A 214 4.10 3.71 13.95
C VAL A 214 5.00 4.36 12.90
N ARG A 215 4.59 4.32 11.64
CA ARG A 215 5.38 4.87 10.52
C ARG A 215 4.60 5.86 9.67
N ASN A 216 3.28 5.96 9.82
CA ASN A 216 2.48 7.00 9.21
C ASN A 216 2.33 8.16 10.19
N ILE A 217 2.59 9.39 9.72
CA ILE A 217 2.51 10.58 10.58
C ILE A 217 1.11 10.70 11.19
N SER A 218 1.03 11.03 12.47
CA SER A 218 -0.24 11.26 13.15
C SER A 218 -0.93 12.53 12.63
N VAL A 219 -2.25 12.60 12.80
CA VAL A 219 -3.05 13.79 12.52
C VAL A 219 -3.60 14.37 13.81
N ASN A 220 -3.74 15.71 13.85
CA ASN A 220 -4.24 16.40 15.05
C ASN A 220 -5.53 17.15 14.70
N GLY A 221 -6.45 17.19 15.69
CA GLY A 221 -7.50 18.19 15.74
C GLY A 221 -6.93 19.58 16.04
N ASP A 222 -7.74 20.59 15.80
CA ASP A 222 -7.42 21.97 16.13
C ASP A 222 -8.12 22.42 17.43
N PHE A 223 -8.07 21.56 18.45
CA PHE A 223 -8.64 21.81 19.76
C PHE A 223 -7.51 21.99 20.78
N ASP A 224 -7.59 23.06 21.58
CA ASP A 224 -6.64 23.30 22.64
C ASP A 224 -6.81 22.26 23.77
N ASP A 225 -5.73 21.93 24.47
CA ASP A 225 -5.79 21.06 25.64
C ASP A 225 -6.35 21.84 26.86
N ILE A 226 -7.63 21.65 27.15
CA ILE A 226 -8.34 22.29 28.27
C ILE A 226 -8.84 21.23 29.23
N TYR A 227 -8.36 21.23 30.44
CA TYR A 227 -8.78 20.27 31.48
C TYR A 227 -10.24 20.44 31.84
N ALA A 228 -10.99 19.34 31.83
CA ALA A 228 -12.38 19.26 32.26
C ALA A 228 -12.60 18.04 33.17
N THR A 229 -13.48 18.15 34.17
CA THR A 229 -13.71 17.11 35.20
C THR A 229 -14.98 16.29 34.96
N SER A 230 -15.73 16.58 33.91
CA SER A 230 -16.92 15.83 33.51
C SER A 230 -17.22 16.09 32.02
N LEU A 231 -18.14 15.31 31.47
CA LEU A 231 -18.63 15.52 30.08
C LEU A 231 -19.32 16.88 29.95
N GLU A 232 -20.11 17.29 30.94
CA GLU A 232 -20.79 18.57 30.93
C GLU A 232 -19.79 19.72 30.94
N ALA A 233 -18.76 19.66 31.79
CA ALA A 233 -17.70 20.66 31.84
C ALA A 233 -16.90 20.70 30.50
N ALA A 234 -16.67 19.54 29.88
CA ALA A 234 -16.03 19.48 28.57
C ALA A 234 -16.89 20.14 27.49
N LYS A 235 -18.21 19.96 27.49
CA LYS A 235 -19.15 20.61 26.56
C LYS A 235 -19.27 22.13 26.75
N GLU A 236 -18.84 22.67 27.92
CA GLU A 236 -18.79 24.13 28.13
C GLU A 236 -17.56 24.76 27.41
N VAL A 237 -16.48 24.01 27.26
CA VAL A 237 -15.22 24.50 26.68
C VAL A 237 -14.99 24.05 25.25
N TYR A 238 -15.59 22.94 24.82
CA TYR A 238 -15.52 22.41 23.45
C TYR A 238 -16.92 22.39 22.81
N SER A 239 -17.00 22.79 21.55
CA SER A 239 -18.21 22.59 20.75
C SER A 239 -18.40 21.10 20.48
N TYR A 240 -19.43 20.50 21.08
CA TYR A 240 -19.73 19.08 20.89
C TYR A 240 -20.01 18.74 19.42
N ASN A 241 -20.74 19.63 18.70
CA ASN A 241 -21.00 19.42 17.29
C ASN A 241 -19.71 19.41 16.44
N ASP A 242 -18.76 20.30 16.74
CA ASP A 242 -17.48 20.33 16.01
C ASP A 242 -16.62 19.12 16.37
N THR A 243 -16.72 18.62 17.59
CA THR A 243 -16.08 17.37 17.99
C THR A 243 -16.64 16.18 17.21
N VAL A 244 -17.96 16.04 17.08
CA VAL A 244 -18.60 15.00 16.27
C VAL A 244 -18.26 15.16 14.80
N ALA A 245 -18.23 16.40 14.28
CA ALA A 245 -17.82 16.68 12.90
C ALA A 245 -16.39 16.20 12.64
N PHE A 246 -15.46 16.50 13.54
CA PHE A 246 -14.06 16.04 13.42
C PHE A 246 -13.95 14.52 13.46
N MET A 247 -14.64 13.84 14.37
CA MET A 247 -14.64 12.36 14.43
C MET A 247 -15.24 11.75 13.16
N THR A 248 -16.31 12.36 12.63
CA THR A 248 -16.94 11.94 11.38
C THR A 248 -16.01 12.14 10.18
N GLU A 249 -15.27 13.25 10.13
CA GLU A 249 -14.25 13.49 9.10
C GLU A 249 -13.13 12.45 9.18
N LEU A 250 -12.60 12.14 10.36
CA LEU A 250 -11.58 11.10 10.53
C LEU A 250 -12.05 9.74 10.00
N ILE A 251 -13.27 9.33 10.34
CA ILE A 251 -13.85 8.07 9.86
C ILE A 251 -13.93 8.04 8.33
N ARG A 252 -14.46 9.09 7.72
CA ARG A 252 -14.63 9.17 6.27
C ARG A 252 -13.30 9.25 5.52
N ARG A 253 -12.36 9.98 6.08
CA ARG A 253 -11.03 10.17 5.50
C ARG A 253 -10.23 8.88 5.51
N PHE A 254 -10.20 8.17 6.63
CA PHE A 254 -9.33 7.02 6.83
C PHE A 254 -10.01 5.68 6.62
N LYS A 255 -11.33 5.63 6.52
CA LYS A 255 -12.13 4.42 6.26
C LYS A 255 -11.66 3.21 7.10
N PRO A 256 -11.59 3.34 8.43
CA PRO A 256 -10.99 2.31 9.28
C PRO A 256 -11.81 1.02 9.27
N LEU A 257 -11.14 -0.12 9.22
CA LEU A 257 -11.78 -1.41 9.49
C LEU A 257 -12.15 -1.54 10.98
N VAL A 258 -11.29 -0.99 11.84
CA VAL A 258 -11.50 -0.90 13.28
C VAL A 258 -11.23 0.52 13.75
N LEU A 259 -12.19 1.11 14.45
CA LEU A 259 -12.06 2.38 15.16
C LEU A 259 -11.89 2.11 16.65
N VAL A 260 -10.92 2.76 17.29
CA VAL A 260 -10.65 2.63 18.72
C VAL A 260 -10.67 3.99 19.39
N GLY A 261 -11.44 4.11 20.46
CA GLY A 261 -11.57 5.32 21.29
C GLY A 261 -11.34 5.05 22.77
N GLN A 262 -11.32 6.13 23.55
CA GLN A 262 -11.13 6.11 25.01
C GLN A 262 -12.38 5.65 25.79
N ASP A 263 -12.29 5.60 27.12
CA ASP A 263 -13.39 5.23 28.00
C ASP A 263 -14.51 6.31 27.99
N LEU A 264 -15.75 5.88 27.86
CA LEU A 264 -16.92 6.77 27.98
C LEU A 264 -17.03 7.48 29.30
N ASN A 265 -16.52 6.86 30.38
CA ASN A 265 -16.45 7.48 31.72
C ASN A 265 -15.21 8.37 31.88
N GLY A 266 -14.37 8.41 30.88
CA GLY A 266 -13.06 9.05 30.91
C GLY A 266 -12.10 8.33 31.87
N GLU A 267 -10.91 7.99 31.40
CA GLU A 267 -9.87 7.50 32.27
C GLU A 267 -9.66 8.55 33.36
N TYR A 268 -9.62 8.14 34.62
CA TYR A 268 -9.56 8.98 35.81
C TYR A 268 -10.60 10.14 35.89
N GLY A 269 -11.72 10.01 35.16
CA GLY A 269 -12.79 11.01 35.14
C GLY A 269 -12.49 12.25 34.28
N HIS A 270 -11.58 12.15 33.30
CA HIS A 270 -11.20 13.26 32.42
C HIS A 270 -12.31 13.60 31.42
N GLY A 271 -12.85 14.81 31.47
CA GLY A 271 -13.94 15.26 30.59
C GLY A 271 -13.54 15.30 29.11
N GLY A 272 -12.26 15.56 28.78
CA GLY A 272 -11.73 15.49 27.42
C GLY A 272 -11.85 14.08 26.82
N HIS A 273 -11.57 13.03 27.60
CA HIS A 273 -11.76 11.64 27.17
C HIS A 273 -13.24 11.31 26.99
N MET A 274 -14.10 11.79 27.91
CA MET A 274 -15.56 11.58 27.83
C MET A 274 -16.15 12.20 26.57
N ILE A 275 -15.78 13.44 26.24
CA ILE A 275 -16.34 14.14 25.07
C ILE A 275 -15.85 13.51 23.75
N THR A 276 -14.57 13.11 23.69
CA THR A 276 -13.98 12.42 22.55
C THR A 276 -14.68 11.09 22.29
N SER A 277 -14.84 10.25 23.32
CA SER A 277 -15.50 8.94 23.21
C SER A 277 -16.98 9.06 22.89
N SER A 278 -17.69 10.01 23.51
CA SER A 278 -19.10 10.27 23.20
C SER A 278 -19.27 10.72 21.74
N ALA A 279 -18.39 11.58 21.25
CA ALA A 279 -18.41 12.02 19.86
C ALA A 279 -18.07 10.90 18.87
N ILE A 280 -17.18 9.96 19.21
CA ILE A 280 -16.94 8.75 18.43
C ILE A 280 -18.23 7.93 18.30
N CYS A 281 -18.97 7.73 19.40
CA CYS A 281 -20.24 6.99 19.38
C CYS A 281 -21.27 7.63 18.45
N ASP A 282 -21.38 8.95 18.45
CA ASP A 282 -22.30 9.65 17.56
C ASP A 282 -21.79 9.64 16.10
N ALA A 283 -20.49 9.82 15.90
CA ALA A 283 -19.88 9.84 14.55
C ALA A 283 -20.06 8.52 13.82
N VAL A 284 -19.88 7.35 14.46
CA VAL A 284 -20.07 6.04 13.82
C VAL A 284 -21.52 5.79 13.41
N ASN A 285 -22.50 6.48 14.03
CA ASN A 285 -23.91 6.37 13.68
C ASN A 285 -24.29 7.26 12.49
N VAL A 286 -23.51 8.30 12.19
CA VAL A 286 -23.83 9.28 11.14
C VAL A 286 -22.82 9.27 9.98
N SER A 287 -21.68 8.62 10.10
CA SER A 287 -20.62 8.66 9.08
C SER A 287 -21.04 8.04 7.74
N ALA A 288 -22.02 7.13 7.73
CA ALA A 288 -22.60 6.54 6.53
C ALA A 288 -23.68 7.43 5.87
N ASP A 289 -24.17 8.47 6.55
CA ASP A 289 -25.20 9.38 6.03
C ASP A 289 -24.58 10.64 5.41
N ALA A 290 -24.75 10.82 4.11
CA ALA A 290 -24.22 11.99 3.40
C ALA A 290 -24.86 13.32 3.81
N ALA A 291 -26.07 13.32 4.40
CA ALA A 291 -26.73 14.53 4.87
C ALA A 291 -26.14 15.05 6.20
N SER A 292 -25.51 14.16 6.96
CA SER A 292 -24.78 14.51 8.18
C SER A 292 -23.39 14.98 7.85
N TYR A 293 -22.99 16.19 8.27
CA TYR A 293 -21.65 16.76 7.99
C TYR A 293 -21.27 16.69 6.50
N PRO A 294 -22.04 17.33 5.60
CA PRO A 294 -21.93 17.16 4.16
C PRO A 294 -20.54 17.53 3.59
N GLU A 295 -19.84 18.50 4.20
CA GLU A 295 -18.51 18.92 3.75
C GLU A 295 -17.50 17.75 3.74
N SER A 296 -17.48 16.93 4.79
CA SER A 296 -16.61 15.75 4.85
C SER A 296 -17.13 14.62 3.95
N ALA A 297 -18.46 14.52 3.75
CA ALA A 297 -19.05 13.56 2.83
C ALA A 297 -18.71 13.88 1.37
N ASP A 298 -18.76 15.15 0.98
CA ASP A 298 -18.38 15.61 -0.36
C ASP A 298 -16.87 15.39 -0.63
N LYS A 299 -16.03 15.56 0.39
CA LYS A 299 -14.58 15.45 0.26
C LYS A 299 -14.07 14.00 0.23
N TYR A 300 -14.63 13.13 1.06
CA TYR A 300 -14.09 11.79 1.30
C TYR A 300 -15.07 10.65 0.98
N GLY A 301 -16.33 10.97 0.70
CA GLY A 301 -17.42 10.01 0.63
C GLY A 301 -17.95 9.63 2.01
N THR A 302 -18.98 8.78 2.03
CA THR A 302 -19.53 8.21 3.26
C THR A 302 -18.83 6.89 3.60
N TYR A 303 -18.82 6.51 4.88
CA TYR A 303 -18.22 5.26 5.31
C TYR A 303 -18.93 4.70 6.54
N ASP A 304 -19.23 3.40 6.56
CA ASP A 304 -19.75 2.67 7.70
C ASP A 304 -18.63 1.83 8.32
N VAL A 305 -18.25 2.14 9.56
CA VAL A 305 -17.12 1.48 10.25
C VAL A 305 -17.52 0.05 10.61
N PRO A 306 -16.80 -0.99 10.18
CA PRO A 306 -17.14 -2.37 10.52
C PRO A 306 -17.13 -2.66 12.01
N LYS A 307 -16.15 -2.15 12.76
CA LYS A 307 -16.01 -2.38 14.20
C LYS A 307 -15.55 -1.12 14.95
N THR A 308 -16.15 -0.87 16.10
CA THR A 308 -15.75 0.22 17.00
C THR A 308 -15.54 -0.33 18.40
N TYR A 309 -14.33 -0.14 18.93
CA TYR A 309 -13.97 -0.47 20.29
C TYR A 309 -13.80 0.79 21.13
N LEU A 310 -14.18 0.69 22.40
CA LEU A 310 -13.85 1.72 23.39
C LEU A 310 -13.05 1.09 24.53
N HIS A 311 -12.07 1.82 25.02
CA HIS A 311 -11.28 1.42 26.16
C HIS A 311 -12.18 1.21 27.37
N LEU A 312 -11.97 0.14 28.11
CA LEU A 312 -12.73 -0.28 29.30
C LEU A 312 -14.25 -0.44 29.14
N TYR A 313 -14.79 -0.35 27.91
CA TYR A 313 -16.21 -0.55 27.69
C TYR A 313 -16.63 -1.97 28.13
N PRO A 314 -17.74 -2.13 28.91
CA PRO A 314 -18.00 -3.40 29.57
C PRO A 314 -18.59 -4.50 28.69
N GLU A 315 -19.16 -4.15 27.53
CA GLU A 315 -19.84 -5.11 26.68
C GLU A 315 -18.87 -5.74 25.67
N ASN A 316 -19.04 -7.06 25.43
CA ASN A 316 -18.19 -7.81 24.50
C ASN A 316 -16.69 -7.48 24.66
N GLN A 317 -16.23 -7.46 25.92
CA GLN A 317 -14.87 -7.05 26.26
C GLN A 317 -13.86 -8.11 25.86
N ILE A 318 -12.83 -7.67 25.18
CA ILE A 318 -11.61 -8.45 24.87
C ILE A 318 -10.49 -8.03 25.81
N ASN A 319 -9.51 -8.92 25.99
CA ASN A 319 -8.29 -8.66 26.74
C ASN A 319 -7.08 -9.03 25.91
N LEU A 320 -6.38 -8.02 25.39
CA LEU A 320 -5.24 -8.19 24.50
C LEU A 320 -4.04 -8.82 25.24
N ASP A 321 -3.28 -9.64 24.52
CA ASP A 321 -2.08 -10.29 25.07
C ASP A 321 -0.88 -9.32 25.08
N CYS A 322 -0.81 -8.48 26.10
CA CYS A 322 0.29 -7.53 26.30
C CYS A 322 1.61 -8.20 26.75
N ARG A 323 1.60 -9.50 27.06
CA ARG A 323 2.79 -10.28 27.42
C ARG A 323 3.44 -10.98 26.22
N ARG A 324 2.85 -10.87 25.05
CA ARG A 324 3.40 -11.41 23.80
C ARG A 324 4.76 -10.77 23.48
N ALA A 325 5.76 -11.61 23.19
CA ALA A 325 7.06 -11.15 22.74
C ALA A 325 7.02 -10.71 21.29
N LEU A 326 7.65 -9.59 20.97
CA LEU A 326 7.70 -8.96 19.66
C LEU A 326 9.09 -9.18 19.04
N SER A 327 9.14 -9.84 17.90
CA SER A 327 10.40 -10.19 17.23
C SER A 327 11.13 -8.96 16.69
N ARG A 328 10.39 -7.99 16.15
CA ARG A 328 10.93 -6.73 15.62
C ARG A 328 11.47 -5.81 16.70
N PHE A 329 11.16 -6.07 17.98
CA PHE A 329 11.64 -5.31 19.12
C PHE A 329 12.63 -6.11 20.00
N GLY A 330 13.34 -7.07 19.39
CA GLY A 330 14.36 -7.85 20.08
C GLY A 330 13.80 -8.77 21.17
N GLY A 331 12.53 -9.16 21.08
CA GLY A 331 11.87 -10.04 22.03
C GLY A 331 11.25 -9.33 23.24
N LYS A 332 11.23 -7.99 23.31
CA LYS A 332 10.44 -7.24 24.28
C LYS A 332 8.96 -7.58 24.13
N THR A 333 8.23 -7.55 25.23
CA THR A 333 6.77 -7.71 25.23
C THR A 333 6.08 -6.44 24.70
N VAL A 334 4.82 -6.58 24.28
CA VAL A 334 3.96 -5.44 23.90
C VAL A 334 3.97 -4.37 24.99
N LEU A 335 3.84 -4.78 26.26
CA LEU A 335 3.84 -3.88 27.41
C LEU A 335 5.17 -3.12 27.58
N GLU A 336 6.31 -3.81 27.41
CA GLU A 336 7.63 -3.19 27.52
C GLU A 336 7.86 -2.18 26.39
N VAL A 337 7.42 -2.49 25.16
CA VAL A 337 7.54 -1.55 24.04
C VAL A 337 6.63 -0.33 24.23
N ALA A 338 5.40 -0.52 24.70
CA ALA A 338 4.51 0.59 25.04
C ALA A 338 5.10 1.48 26.14
N ALA A 339 5.73 0.87 27.15
CA ALA A 339 6.42 1.62 28.21
C ALA A 339 7.62 2.42 27.67
N ASP A 340 8.40 1.86 26.73
CA ASP A 340 9.48 2.61 26.05
C ASP A 340 8.91 3.81 25.27
N GLY A 341 7.73 3.66 24.64
CA GLY A 341 7.03 4.75 23.97
C GLY A 341 6.58 5.83 24.95
N TYR A 342 6.02 5.44 26.10
CA TYR A 342 5.63 6.40 27.14
C TYR A 342 6.81 7.15 27.74
N LEU A 343 7.99 6.53 27.84
CA LEU A 343 9.21 7.21 28.29
C LEU A 343 9.63 8.38 27.38
N GLN A 344 9.19 8.40 26.14
CA GLN A 344 9.46 9.53 25.23
C GLN A 344 8.66 10.78 25.62
N HIS A 345 7.55 10.64 26.35
CA HIS A 345 6.78 11.75 26.89
C HIS A 345 7.44 12.29 28.17
N ALA A 346 8.67 12.79 28.06
CA ALA A 346 9.51 13.21 29.17
C ALA A 346 8.84 14.29 30.03
N SER A 347 8.11 15.23 29.38
CA SER A 347 7.37 16.29 30.07
C SER A 347 6.21 15.77 30.92
N GLN A 348 5.77 14.50 30.76
CA GLN A 348 4.64 13.89 31.45
C GLN A 348 5.04 12.88 32.53
N GLN A 349 6.34 12.60 32.71
CA GLN A 349 6.83 11.60 33.69
C GLN A 349 6.62 12.02 35.16
N TRP A 350 6.14 13.23 35.43
CA TRP A 350 5.82 13.70 36.76
C TRP A 350 4.48 13.17 37.26
N CYS A 351 3.57 12.69 36.38
CA CYS A 351 2.28 12.15 36.81
C CYS A 351 2.42 10.67 37.24
N TRP A 352 1.39 10.19 37.95
CA TRP A 352 1.38 8.84 38.54
C TRP A 352 0.96 7.73 37.57
N PHE A 353 0.65 8.07 36.33
CA PHE A 353 0.25 7.11 35.33
C PHE A 353 1.43 6.25 34.85
N TYR A 354 1.14 5.03 34.49
CA TYR A 354 2.11 4.09 33.91
C TYR A 354 1.41 3.09 33.01
N VAL A 355 2.13 2.58 32.04
CA VAL A 355 1.62 1.56 31.12
C VAL A 355 1.49 0.24 31.86
N SER A 356 0.28 -0.33 31.90
CA SER A 356 0.03 -1.61 32.58
C SER A 356 -1.19 -2.33 31.99
N ASP A 357 -1.15 -3.68 32.03
CA ASP A 357 -2.22 -4.58 31.62
C ASP A 357 -3.06 -5.11 32.80
N ASP A 358 -2.73 -4.77 34.04
CA ASP A 358 -3.30 -5.38 35.27
C ASP A 358 -3.85 -4.42 36.31
N TYR A 359 -4.08 -3.13 35.96
CA TYR A 359 -4.70 -2.15 36.85
C TYR A 359 -6.02 -1.58 36.28
N GLN A 360 -6.62 -0.61 36.98
CA GLN A 360 -7.97 -0.08 36.66
C GLN A 360 -8.06 0.55 35.25
N TYR A 361 -6.97 1.11 34.70
CA TYR A 361 -6.87 1.68 33.33
C TYR A 361 -6.00 0.80 32.42
N SER A 362 -6.23 -0.50 32.49
CA SER A 362 -5.46 -1.51 31.78
C SER A 362 -5.45 -1.25 30.26
N CYS A 363 -4.28 -1.07 29.67
CA CYS A 363 -4.10 -0.87 28.22
C CYS A 363 -4.47 -2.11 27.37
N ALA A 364 -4.89 -3.21 28.00
CA ALA A 364 -5.27 -4.46 27.33
C ALA A 364 -6.80 -4.62 27.14
N LYS A 365 -7.64 -3.83 27.81
CA LYS A 365 -9.10 -4.08 27.90
C LYS A 365 -9.89 -3.13 27.03
N PHE A 366 -10.58 -3.69 26.04
CA PHE A 366 -11.43 -2.97 25.11
C PHE A 366 -12.76 -3.67 24.94
N GLY A 367 -13.87 -2.93 24.95
CA GLY A 367 -15.19 -3.48 24.66
C GLY A 367 -15.67 -3.12 23.26
N LEU A 368 -16.35 -4.04 22.61
CA LEU A 368 -16.94 -3.85 21.29
C LEU A 368 -18.23 -3.04 21.41
N TYR A 369 -18.13 -1.74 21.15
CA TYR A 369 -19.27 -0.81 21.19
C TYR A 369 -20.25 -1.05 20.04
N ARG A 370 -19.74 -1.23 18.82
CA ARG A 370 -20.55 -1.45 17.62
C ARG A 370 -19.82 -2.39 16.67
N SER A 371 -20.58 -3.29 16.02
CA SER A 371 -20.07 -4.14 14.95
C SER A 371 -21.14 -4.36 13.87
N THR A 372 -20.75 -4.32 12.61
CA THR A 372 -21.57 -4.73 11.46
C THR A 372 -21.15 -6.12 10.94
N VAL A 373 -20.09 -6.70 11.49
CA VAL A 373 -19.49 -7.99 11.08
C VAL A 373 -19.66 -9.10 12.12
N GLY A 374 -20.46 -8.87 13.13
CA GLY A 374 -20.75 -9.82 14.20
C GLY A 374 -19.96 -9.56 15.48
N ALA A 375 -20.21 -10.37 16.51
CA ALA A 375 -19.52 -10.33 17.79
C ALA A 375 -18.18 -11.08 17.69
N ASP A 376 -17.19 -10.62 18.44
CA ASP A 376 -15.92 -11.32 18.57
C ASP A 376 -16.02 -12.48 19.56
N THR A 377 -15.27 -13.52 19.27
CA THR A 377 -15.16 -14.73 20.10
C THR A 377 -13.76 -14.93 20.68
N GLY A 378 -12.77 -14.23 20.13
CA GLY A 378 -11.37 -14.23 20.57
C GLY A 378 -10.96 -12.88 21.18
N ASN A 379 -9.66 -12.73 21.38
CA ASN A 379 -9.03 -11.51 21.93
C ASN A 379 -8.21 -10.80 20.84
N ASP A 380 -8.81 -10.62 19.66
CA ASP A 380 -8.19 -9.92 18.52
C ASP A 380 -9.15 -8.86 17.97
N ILE A 381 -8.72 -7.59 17.95
CA ILE A 381 -9.57 -6.49 17.47
C ILE A 381 -9.85 -6.61 15.96
N LEU A 382 -9.07 -7.38 15.19
CA LEU A 382 -9.27 -7.62 13.76
C LEU A 382 -10.10 -8.88 13.47
N GLU A 383 -10.61 -9.58 14.49
CA GLU A 383 -11.50 -10.72 14.24
C GLU A 383 -12.68 -10.31 13.34
N ASN A 384 -13.04 -11.16 12.38
CA ASN A 384 -14.12 -10.94 11.39
C ASN A 384 -13.90 -9.77 10.40
N VAL A 385 -12.70 -9.18 10.33
CA VAL A 385 -12.34 -8.21 9.28
C VAL A 385 -11.10 -8.68 8.53
N VAL A 386 -11.02 -8.34 7.25
CA VAL A 386 -9.88 -8.64 6.38
C VAL A 386 -9.11 -7.35 6.16
N THR A 387 -7.82 -7.33 6.49
CA THR A 387 -6.96 -6.14 6.34
C THR A 387 -6.91 -5.64 4.90
N TYR A 388 -6.64 -4.36 4.68
CA TYR A 388 -6.55 -3.78 3.34
C TYR A 388 -5.46 -4.42 2.48
N GLU A 389 -4.36 -4.83 3.07
CA GLU A 389 -3.29 -5.56 2.38
C GLU A 389 -3.79 -6.93 1.89
N GLU A 390 -4.48 -7.67 2.76
CA GLU A 390 -5.05 -8.97 2.42
C GLU A 390 -6.17 -8.86 1.37
N GLN A 391 -7.04 -7.83 1.45
CA GLN A 391 -8.04 -7.53 0.43
C GLN A 391 -7.40 -7.25 -0.93
N ALA A 392 -6.32 -6.48 -0.96
CA ALA A 392 -5.57 -6.20 -2.18
C ALA A 392 -4.93 -7.47 -2.76
N ARG A 393 -4.38 -8.35 -1.90
CA ARG A 393 -3.82 -9.64 -2.29
C ARG A 393 -4.86 -10.55 -2.91
N ILE A 394 -6.01 -10.71 -2.25
CA ILE A 394 -7.14 -11.52 -2.75
C ILE A 394 -7.60 -11.01 -4.12
N LYS A 395 -7.78 -9.70 -4.25
CA LYS A 395 -8.19 -9.08 -5.52
C LYS A 395 -7.17 -9.31 -6.64
N ALA A 396 -5.89 -9.21 -6.36
CA ALA A 396 -4.84 -9.48 -7.33
C ALA A 396 -4.82 -10.96 -7.77
N GLU A 397 -5.02 -11.89 -6.85
CA GLU A 397 -5.14 -13.33 -7.13
C GLU A 397 -6.36 -13.64 -8.01
N GLU A 398 -7.52 -13.03 -7.74
CA GLU A 398 -8.74 -13.16 -8.55
C GLU A 398 -8.57 -12.56 -9.96
N GLU A 399 -7.92 -11.42 -10.08
CA GLU A 399 -7.62 -10.81 -11.39
C GLU A 399 -6.65 -11.67 -12.20
N SER A 400 -5.62 -12.21 -11.57
CA SER A 400 -4.67 -13.13 -12.20
C SER A 400 -5.36 -14.41 -12.69
N SER A 401 -6.26 -14.98 -11.87
CA SER A 401 -7.03 -16.17 -12.23
C SER A 401 -7.94 -15.91 -13.43
N ARG A 402 -8.65 -14.77 -13.44
CA ARG A 402 -9.51 -14.36 -14.57
C ARG A 402 -8.71 -14.14 -15.87
N GLN A 403 -7.52 -13.57 -15.78
CA GLN A 403 -6.63 -13.40 -16.93
C GLN A 403 -6.19 -14.76 -17.48
N ALA A 404 -5.77 -15.69 -16.61
CA ALA A 404 -5.38 -17.04 -17.00
C ALA A 404 -6.53 -17.83 -17.67
N GLU A 405 -7.76 -17.70 -17.17
CA GLU A 405 -8.96 -18.28 -17.77
C GLU A 405 -9.21 -17.69 -19.18
N SER A 406 -9.18 -16.35 -19.32
CA SER A 406 -9.36 -15.67 -20.60
C SER A 406 -8.29 -16.05 -21.63
N GLU A 407 -7.02 -16.16 -21.21
CA GLU A 407 -5.96 -16.65 -22.09
C GLU A 407 -6.18 -18.10 -22.51
N SER A 408 -6.60 -18.97 -21.60
CA SER A 408 -6.90 -20.38 -21.90
C SER A 408 -8.06 -20.54 -22.88
N GLU A 409 -9.11 -19.74 -22.73
CA GLU A 409 -10.25 -19.71 -23.67
C GLU A 409 -9.82 -19.19 -25.07
N SER A 410 -9.01 -18.14 -25.11
CA SER A 410 -8.46 -17.61 -26.37
C SER A 410 -7.58 -18.63 -27.08
N ILE A 411 -6.73 -19.35 -26.35
CA ILE A 411 -5.93 -20.44 -26.90
C ILE A 411 -6.81 -21.59 -27.41
N ALA A 412 -7.83 -22.00 -26.63
CA ALA A 412 -8.77 -23.05 -27.03
C ALA A 412 -9.54 -22.66 -28.31
N GLN A 413 -9.97 -21.40 -28.41
CA GLN A 413 -10.64 -20.89 -29.60
C GLN A 413 -9.70 -20.88 -30.81
N SER A 414 -8.44 -20.45 -30.66
CA SER A 414 -7.46 -20.45 -31.75
C SER A 414 -7.11 -21.86 -32.23
N ILE A 415 -7.07 -22.83 -31.30
CA ILE A 415 -6.88 -24.27 -31.66
C ILE A 415 -8.09 -24.77 -32.44
N ALA A 416 -9.33 -24.50 -31.97
CA ALA A 416 -10.55 -24.92 -32.64
C ALA A 416 -10.66 -24.31 -34.08
N GLU A 417 -10.33 -23.03 -34.24
CA GLU A 417 -10.27 -22.38 -35.58
C GLU A 417 -9.22 -23.01 -36.49
N SER A 418 -8.04 -23.33 -35.97
CA SER A 418 -6.98 -24.00 -36.68
C SER A 418 -7.37 -25.44 -37.13
N GLU A 419 -8.06 -26.20 -36.23
CA GLU A 419 -8.55 -27.52 -36.54
C GLU A 419 -9.65 -27.47 -37.63
N ALA A 420 -10.61 -26.54 -37.54
CA ALA A 420 -11.65 -26.33 -38.53
C ALA A 420 -11.06 -25.94 -39.92
N GLN A 421 -10.02 -25.11 -39.91
CA GLN A 421 -9.31 -24.73 -41.15
C GLN A 421 -8.60 -25.92 -41.77
N ASN A 422 -7.91 -26.75 -41.00
CA ASN A 422 -7.28 -27.98 -41.44
C ASN A 422 -8.28 -29.01 -42.00
N GLU A 423 -9.45 -29.17 -41.36
CA GLU A 423 -10.52 -30.03 -41.87
C GLU A 423 -11.05 -29.53 -43.23
N SER A 424 -11.30 -28.22 -43.36
CA SER A 424 -11.75 -27.59 -44.60
C SER A 424 -10.71 -27.74 -45.74
N GLU A 425 -9.43 -27.58 -45.45
CA GLU A 425 -8.34 -27.79 -46.41
C GLU A 425 -8.25 -29.26 -46.82
N SER A 426 -8.39 -30.20 -45.88
CA SER A 426 -8.39 -31.64 -46.15
C SER A 426 -9.57 -32.06 -47.01
N GLU A 427 -10.77 -31.55 -46.74
CA GLU A 427 -11.97 -31.79 -47.52
C GLU A 427 -11.85 -31.22 -48.94
N SER A 428 -11.33 -30.00 -49.08
CA SER A 428 -11.05 -29.37 -50.34
C SER A 428 -10.02 -30.15 -51.19
N ALA A 429 -8.97 -30.68 -50.55
CA ALA A 429 -7.99 -31.54 -51.17
C ALA A 429 -8.56 -32.88 -51.66
N ALA A 430 -9.47 -33.50 -50.85
CA ALA A 430 -10.19 -34.73 -51.20
C ALA A 430 -11.10 -34.51 -52.40
N ILE A 431 -11.86 -33.43 -52.46
CA ILE A 431 -12.76 -33.07 -53.60
C ILE A 431 -11.90 -32.84 -54.86
N LEU A 432 -10.77 -32.17 -54.75
CA LEU A 432 -9.85 -31.95 -55.91
C LEU A 432 -9.22 -33.24 -56.40
N ALA A 433 -8.90 -34.18 -55.51
CA ALA A 433 -8.39 -35.50 -55.87
C ALA A 433 -9.46 -36.33 -56.58
N GLU A 434 -10.71 -36.31 -56.13
CA GLU A 434 -11.84 -36.99 -56.76
C GLU A 434 -12.17 -36.42 -58.14
N GLN A 435 -12.15 -35.11 -58.33
CA GLN A 435 -12.29 -34.43 -59.62
C GLN A 435 -11.18 -34.83 -60.59
N LYS A 436 -9.91 -34.88 -60.15
CA LYS A 436 -8.77 -35.36 -60.96
C LYS A 436 -8.91 -36.82 -61.34
N ALA A 437 -9.38 -37.69 -60.44
CA ALA A 437 -9.62 -39.08 -60.73
C ALA A 437 -10.77 -39.28 -61.74
N SER A 438 -11.86 -38.53 -61.63
CA SER A 438 -13.00 -38.53 -62.56
C SER A 438 -12.56 -38.01 -63.96
N SER A 439 -11.77 -36.93 -64.03
CA SER A 439 -11.27 -36.42 -65.31
C SER A 439 -10.31 -37.39 -65.99
N ARG A 440 -9.43 -38.08 -65.28
CA ARG A 440 -8.57 -39.17 -65.82
C ARG A 440 -9.40 -40.35 -66.34
N SER A 441 -10.43 -40.78 -65.60
CA SER A 441 -11.33 -41.83 -66.04
C SER A 441 -12.08 -41.47 -67.30
N ARG A 442 -12.57 -40.21 -67.42
CA ARG A 442 -13.21 -39.73 -68.66
C ARG A 442 -12.22 -39.67 -69.86
N ALA A 443 -10.99 -39.22 -69.62
CA ALA A 443 -9.96 -39.21 -70.67
C ALA A 443 -9.65 -40.64 -71.16
N ILE A 444 -9.49 -41.60 -70.27
CA ILE A 444 -9.25 -43.01 -70.64
C ILE A 444 -10.44 -43.58 -71.45
N ILE A 445 -11.68 -43.34 -71.04
CA ILE A 445 -12.89 -43.78 -71.74
C ILE A 445 -12.91 -43.15 -73.12
N THR A 446 -12.62 -41.88 -73.29
CA THR A 446 -12.54 -41.19 -74.60
C THR A 446 -11.50 -41.80 -75.51
N VAL A 447 -10.32 -42.13 -74.99
CA VAL A 447 -9.25 -42.80 -75.76
C VAL A 447 -9.68 -44.21 -76.19
N VAL A 448 -10.31 -44.98 -75.35
CA VAL A 448 -10.82 -46.33 -75.61
C VAL A 448 -11.90 -46.26 -76.71
N ILE A 449 -12.85 -45.32 -76.62
CA ILE A 449 -13.86 -45.10 -77.66
C ILE A 449 -13.19 -44.74 -79.01
N ALA A 450 -12.23 -43.85 -79.05
CA ALA A 450 -11.52 -43.48 -80.25
C ALA A 450 -10.78 -44.67 -80.88
N VAL A 451 -10.11 -45.53 -80.14
CA VAL A 451 -9.46 -46.73 -80.58
C VAL A 451 -10.47 -47.72 -81.18
N VAL A 452 -11.61 -47.95 -80.51
CA VAL A 452 -12.69 -48.81 -80.96
C VAL A 452 -13.22 -48.30 -82.33
N VAL A 453 -13.48 -47.02 -82.45
CA VAL A 453 -13.92 -46.41 -83.74
C VAL A 453 -12.89 -46.59 -84.89
N ILE A 454 -11.61 -46.40 -84.58
CA ILE A 454 -10.55 -46.64 -85.56
C ILE A 454 -10.52 -48.11 -85.99
N VAL A 455 -10.63 -49.03 -85.04
CA VAL A 455 -10.67 -50.48 -85.36
C VAL A 455 -11.87 -50.82 -86.27
N ILE A 456 -13.04 -50.29 -85.97
CA ILE A 456 -14.24 -50.47 -86.78
C ILE A 456 -14.04 -49.88 -88.16
N LEU A 457 -13.52 -48.69 -88.25
CA LEU A 457 -13.23 -48.07 -89.55
C LEU A 457 -12.22 -48.88 -90.38
N LEU A 458 -11.18 -49.43 -89.79
CA LEU A 458 -10.21 -50.31 -90.41
C LEU A 458 -10.88 -51.60 -90.86
N PHE A 459 -11.76 -52.17 -90.06
CA PHE A 459 -12.53 -53.39 -90.42
C PHE A 459 -13.44 -53.13 -91.64
N VAL A 460 -14.17 -52.04 -91.66
CA VAL A 460 -14.99 -51.57 -92.76
C VAL A 460 -14.13 -51.34 -94.02
N TYR A 461 -12.99 -50.68 -93.84
CA TYR A 461 -12.03 -50.48 -95.02
C TYR A 461 -11.54 -51.80 -95.61
N ILE A 462 -11.20 -52.78 -94.73
CA ILE A 462 -10.77 -54.13 -95.20
C ILE A 462 -11.88 -54.82 -95.96
N ILE A 463 -13.11 -54.77 -95.45
CA ILE A 463 -14.31 -55.37 -96.10
C ILE A 463 -14.53 -54.67 -97.43
N VAL A 464 -14.56 -53.38 -97.49
CA VAL A 464 -14.75 -52.63 -98.75
C VAL A 464 -13.64 -52.94 -99.77
N ARG A 465 -12.38 -52.95 -99.30
CA ARG A 465 -11.21 -53.31 -100.16
C ARG A 465 -11.31 -54.76 -100.69
N ASN A 466 -11.73 -55.71 -99.82
CA ASN A 466 -11.90 -57.10 -100.26
C ASN A 466 -13.09 -57.26 -101.20
N ASN A 467 -14.16 -56.53 -101.04
CA ASN A 467 -15.28 -56.52 -102.01
C ASN A 467 -14.92 -55.91 -103.34
N LEU A 468 -14.12 -54.82 -103.34
CA LEU A 468 -13.60 -54.22 -104.57
C LEU A 468 -12.63 -55.19 -105.31
N ARG A 469 -11.75 -55.88 -104.54
CA ARG A 469 -10.88 -56.94 -105.15
C ARG A 469 -11.66 -58.09 -105.72
N ASN A 470 -12.72 -58.52 -105.07
CA ASN A 470 -13.58 -59.61 -105.55
C ASN A 470 -14.45 -59.15 -106.72
N SER A 471 -14.82 -57.88 -106.81
CA SER A 471 -15.55 -57.34 -107.97
C SER A 471 -14.62 -57.23 -109.20
N HIS A 472 -13.31 -56.90 -109.04
CA HIS A 472 -12.34 -56.97 -110.15
C HIS A 472 -12.04 -58.39 -110.58
N ARG A 473 -12.00 -59.38 -109.71
CA ARG A 473 -11.82 -60.80 -110.11
C ARG A 473 -13.05 -61.37 -110.79
N ARG A 474 -14.25 -60.89 -110.61
CA ARG A 474 -15.44 -61.31 -111.37
C ARG A 474 -15.56 -60.68 -112.72
N LYS A 475 -14.98 -59.50 -112.99
CA LYS A 475 -14.99 -58.87 -114.30
C LYS A 475 -13.95 -59.52 -115.29
N THR A 476 -12.85 -60.13 -114.80
CA THR A 476 -11.85 -60.83 -115.58
C THR A 476 -12.18 -62.27 -115.91
N ARG A 477 -13.31 -62.86 -115.43
CA ARG A 477 -13.77 -64.21 -115.75
C ARG A 477 -14.95 -64.26 -116.72
N LYS A 478 -15.35 -63.14 -117.38
CA LYS A 478 -16.40 -63.08 -118.40
C LYS A 478 -15.83 -62.70 -119.83
N ILE A 479 -14.47 -62.75 -119.98
CA ILE A 479 -13.85 -62.67 -121.35
C ILE A 479 -12.84 -63.80 -121.45
N ARG A 480 -13.44 -65.03 -121.63
CA ARG A 480 -12.89 -66.16 -122.37
C ARG A 480 -14.02 -67.10 -122.76
#